data_ae03101224c2a51a586cde5f994ea40e
#
_entry.id   ae03101224c2a51a586cde5f994ea40e
#
_cell.length_a   1.000
_cell.length_b   1.000
_cell.length_c   1.000
_cell.angle_alpha   90.00
_cell.angle_beta   90.00
_cell.angle_gamma   90.00
#
_symmetry.space_group_name_H-M   'P 1'
#
loop_
_entity.id
_entity.type
_entity.pdbx_description
1 polymer ?
#
loop_
_entity_poly.entity_id
_entity_poly.type
_entity_poly.pdbx_seq_one_letter_code
_entity_poly.pdbx_strand_id
1 'polypeptide(L)'
;MGGRPADGIIGRSEAELNRLKELRVDRDLTQRQVATAIGITQRKYSYIETGVQQITEALLKNLAEYYGVSVDYLLNLTDDPTPYPKKKRRI
;
A
#
# COMPACT_ATOMS: atom_id res chain seq x y z
N MET A 1 17.56 -18.13 -12.15
CA MET A 1 17.39 -17.78 -11.93
C MET A 1 16.99 -17.15 -11.60
N GLY A 2 16.86 -17.12 -11.60
CA GLY A 2 16.40 -16.68 -11.19
C GLY A 2 16.49 -15.79 -10.80
N GLY A 3 16.74 -15.58 -10.80
CA GLY A 3 17.01 -14.76 -10.39
C GLY A 3 16.59 -13.98 -9.88
N ARG A 4 16.57 -14.05 -9.57
CA ARG A 4 16.06 -13.47 -8.85
C ARG A 4 16.61 -13.35 -7.66
N PRO A 5 17.53 -13.47 -7.29
CA PRO A 5 18.05 -13.48 -6.01
C PRO A 5 18.00 -12.14 -5.46
N ALA A 6 18.73 -11.37 -5.91
CA ALA A 6 18.73 -10.10 -5.39
C ALA A 6 17.42 -9.58 -5.57
N ASP A 7 16.80 -10.22 -6.39
CA ASP A 7 15.53 -9.92 -6.59
C ASP A 7 14.82 -9.79 -5.40
N GLY A 8 15.13 -10.54 -4.49
CA GLY A 8 14.43 -10.54 -3.30
C GLY A 8 14.31 -9.18 -2.76
N ILE A 9 15.26 -8.40 -2.89
CA ILE A 9 15.20 -7.13 -2.33
C ILE A 9 14.51 -6.15 -3.17
N ILE A 10 14.90 -6.05 -4.35
CA ILE A 10 14.31 -5.13 -5.21
C ILE A 10 12.94 -5.48 -5.59
N GLY A 11 12.75 -6.67 -5.94
CA GLY A 11 11.49 -7.10 -6.32
C GLY A 11 10.51 -7.06 -5.21
N ARG A 12 11.02 -7.11 -3.98
CA ARG A 12 10.21 -7.10 -2.88
C ARG A 12 9.40 -5.86 -2.79
N SER A 13 9.99 -4.74 -2.99
CA SER A 13 9.30 -3.51 -2.90
C SER A 13 8.12 -3.51 -3.83
N GLU A 14 8.35 -3.94 -5.02
CA GLU A 14 7.31 -4.01 -5.99
C GLU A 14 6.24 -4.97 -5.60
N ALA A 15 6.62 -6.11 -5.09
CA ALA A 15 5.67 -7.11 -4.66
C ALA A 15 4.83 -6.60 -3.51
N GLU A 16 5.42 -5.90 -2.59
CA GLU A 16 4.70 -5.39 -1.46
C GLU A 16 3.67 -4.36 -1.86
N LEU A 17 3.99 -3.52 -2.81
CA LEU A 17 3.10 -2.46 -3.19
C LEU A 17 2.11 -2.85 -4.27
N ASN A 18 2.30 -4.01 -4.86
CA ASN A 18 1.40 -4.48 -5.87
C ASN A 18 -0.02 -4.62 -5.35
N ARG A 19 -0.17 -4.87 -4.07
CA ARG A 19 -1.49 -4.99 -3.48
C ARG A 19 -2.26 -3.67 -3.51
N LEU A 20 -1.54 -2.55 -3.50
CA LEU A 20 -2.18 -1.26 -3.63
C LEU A 20 -2.92 -1.15 -4.96
N LYS A 21 -2.26 -1.60 -6.01
CA LYS A 21 -2.87 -1.53 -7.32
C LYS A 21 -4.09 -2.46 -7.39
N GLU A 22 -3.96 -3.64 -6.83
CA GLU A 22 -5.06 -4.58 -6.82
C GLU A 22 -6.28 -4.02 -6.11
N LEU A 23 -6.06 -3.43 -4.95
CA LEU A 23 -7.15 -2.85 -4.20
C LEU A 23 -7.80 -1.71 -4.96
N ARG A 24 -6.98 -0.89 -5.57
CA ARG A 24 -7.48 0.26 -6.31
C ARG A 24 -8.33 -0.19 -7.49
N VAL A 25 -7.81 -1.12 -8.25
CA VAL A 25 -8.52 -1.62 -9.43
C VAL A 25 -9.81 -2.33 -9.05
N ASP A 26 -9.77 -3.11 -7.99
CA ASP A 26 -10.95 -3.80 -7.51
C ASP A 26 -12.09 -2.86 -7.14
N ARG A 27 -11.76 -1.65 -6.74
CA ARG A 27 -12.77 -0.68 -6.36
C ARG A 27 -13.04 0.34 -7.44
N ASP A 28 -12.51 0.09 -8.64
CA ASP A 28 -12.71 0.98 -9.78
C ASP A 28 -12.26 2.40 -9.50
N LEU A 29 -11.16 2.53 -8.79
CA LEU A 29 -10.63 3.84 -8.47
C LEU A 29 -9.44 4.18 -9.36
N THR A 30 -9.32 5.46 -9.70
CA THR A 30 -8.15 5.91 -10.45
C THR A 30 -7.06 6.29 -9.46
N GLN A 31 -5.82 6.34 -9.95
CA GLN A 31 -4.72 6.79 -9.13
C GLN A 31 -4.97 8.19 -8.59
N ARG A 32 -5.58 9.04 -9.40
CA ARG A 32 -5.87 10.39 -8.99
C ARG A 32 -6.87 10.44 -7.83
N GLN A 33 -7.89 9.60 -7.89
CA GLN A 33 -8.88 9.56 -6.83
C GLN A 33 -8.24 9.17 -5.50
N VAL A 34 -7.40 8.16 -5.52
CA VAL A 34 -6.76 7.71 -4.30
C VAL A 34 -5.77 8.76 -3.80
N ALA A 35 -4.98 9.33 -4.70
CA ALA A 35 -4.01 10.35 -4.32
C ALA A 35 -4.70 11.53 -3.66
N THR A 36 -5.80 11.98 -4.25
CA THR A 36 -6.55 13.09 -3.70
C THR A 36 -7.09 12.75 -2.31
N ALA A 37 -7.58 11.54 -2.16
CA ALA A 37 -8.16 11.13 -0.88
C ALA A 37 -7.15 11.11 0.25
N ILE A 38 -5.90 10.77 -0.06
CA ILE A 38 -4.88 10.71 0.99
C ILE A 38 -3.95 11.92 0.99
N GLY A 39 -4.26 12.92 0.16
CA GLY A 39 -3.58 14.21 0.24
C GLY A 39 -2.22 14.29 -0.43
N ILE A 40 -2.00 13.55 -1.49
CA ILE A 40 -0.75 13.64 -2.23
C ILE A 40 -1.04 13.80 -3.71
N THR A 41 -0.01 14.07 -4.50
CA THR A 41 -0.20 14.23 -5.94
C THR A 41 -0.35 12.87 -6.59
N GLN A 42 -0.98 12.86 -7.74
CA GLN A 42 -1.13 11.62 -8.50
C GLN A 42 0.23 11.06 -8.88
N ARG A 43 1.17 11.93 -9.24
CA ARG A 43 2.51 11.49 -9.61
C ARG A 43 3.18 10.76 -8.45
N LYS A 44 3.09 11.35 -7.25
CA LYS A 44 3.70 10.72 -6.09
C LYS A 44 3.05 9.38 -5.81
N TYR A 45 1.74 9.32 -5.90
CA TYR A 45 1.03 8.07 -5.66
C TYR A 45 1.46 7.02 -6.69
N SER A 46 1.58 7.41 -7.96
CA SER A 46 1.99 6.50 -9.01
C SER A 46 3.37 5.93 -8.73
N TYR A 47 4.29 6.76 -8.27
CA TYR A 47 5.64 6.29 -7.95
C TYR A 47 5.62 5.31 -6.78
N ILE A 48 4.74 5.52 -5.83
CA ILE A 48 4.61 4.62 -4.70
C ILE A 48 4.04 3.29 -5.17
N GLU A 49 2.99 3.34 -5.98
CA GLU A 49 2.33 2.13 -6.43
C GLU A 49 3.25 1.26 -7.28
N THR A 50 4.12 1.89 -8.06
CA THR A 50 5.04 1.15 -8.91
C THR A 50 6.37 0.82 -8.22
N GLY A 51 6.55 1.27 -7.00
CA GLY A 51 7.77 0.95 -6.26
C GLY A 51 8.94 1.86 -6.55
N VAL A 52 8.74 2.92 -7.33
CA VAL A 52 9.81 3.85 -7.65
C VAL A 52 10.16 4.69 -6.44
N GLN A 53 9.18 4.98 -5.62
CA GLN A 53 9.40 5.78 -4.44
C GLN A 53 8.91 5.01 -3.22
N GLN A 54 9.67 5.08 -2.14
CA GLN A 54 9.28 4.41 -0.92
C GLN A 54 8.12 5.11 -0.25
N ILE A 55 7.27 4.34 0.39
CA ILE A 55 6.13 4.89 1.08
C ILE A 55 6.51 5.17 2.52
N THR A 56 6.05 6.28 3.06
CA THR A 56 6.29 6.59 4.45
C THR A 56 5.29 5.86 5.31
N GLU A 57 5.60 5.73 6.57
CA GLU A 57 4.71 5.08 7.52
C GLU A 57 3.38 5.80 7.59
N ALA A 58 3.40 7.11 7.58
CA ALA A 58 2.18 7.90 7.66
C ALA A 58 1.27 7.63 6.47
N LEU A 59 1.84 7.59 5.27
CA LEU A 59 1.05 7.33 4.09
C LEU A 59 0.53 5.90 4.06
N LEU A 60 1.34 4.97 4.56
CA LEU A 60 0.93 3.58 4.62
C LEU A 60 -0.28 3.43 5.52
N LYS A 61 -0.29 4.10 6.65
CA LYS A 61 -1.42 4.06 7.56
C LYS A 61 -2.65 4.69 6.93
N ASN A 62 -2.46 5.81 6.23
CA ASN A 62 -3.57 6.48 5.57
C ASN A 62 -4.19 5.58 4.51
N LEU A 63 -3.37 4.88 3.76
CA LEU A 63 -3.86 3.98 2.73
C LEU A 63 -4.59 2.80 3.34
N ALA A 64 -4.05 2.27 4.43
CA ALA A 64 -4.70 1.15 5.11
C ALA A 64 -6.09 1.56 5.59
N GLU A 65 -6.20 2.74 6.16
CA GLU A 65 -7.49 3.25 6.61
C GLU A 65 -8.42 3.51 5.45
N TYR A 66 -7.89 4.08 4.40
CA TYR A 66 -8.71 4.41 3.23
C TYR A 66 -9.33 3.15 2.64
N TYR A 67 -8.56 2.10 2.54
CA TYR A 67 -9.05 0.86 1.96
C TYR A 67 -9.73 -0.05 2.99
N GLY A 68 -9.62 0.27 4.27
CA GLY A 68 -10.22 -0.55 5.32
C GLY A 68 -9.52 -1.88 5.49
N VAL A 69 -8.21 -1.89 5.37
CA VAL A 69 -7.42 -3.11 5.52
C VAL A 69 -6.28 -2.85 6.48
N SER A 70 -5.58 -3.90 6.88
CA SER A 70 -4.45 -3.74 7.76
C SER A 70 -3.21 -3.31 6.98
N VAL A 71 -2.27 -2.70 7.67
CA VAL A 71 -1.00 -2.34 7.06
C VAL A 71 -0.27 -3.60 6.60
N ASP A 72 -0.34 -4.66 7.39
CA ASP A 72 0.30 -5.92 7.03
C ASP A 72 -0.26 -6.46 5.73
N TYR A 73 -1.55 -6.28 5.51
CA TYR A 73 -2.16 -6.73 4.27
C TYR A 73 -1.60 -5.94 3.09
N LEU A 74 -1.44 -4.63 3.25
CA LEU A 74 -0.88 -3.81 2.20
C LEU A 74 0.54 -4.20 1.88
N LEU A 75 1.28 -4.64 2.88
CA LEU A 75 2.67 -5.04 2.70
C LEU A 75 2.84 -6.49 2.29
N ASN A 76 1.73 -7.17 2.06
CA ASN A 76 1.77 -8.57 1.67
C ASN A 76 2.34 -9.48 2.74
N LEU A 77 2.23 -9.09 3.98
CA LEU A 77 2.71 -9.91 5.08
C LEU A 77 1.63 -10.86 5.56
N THR A 78 0.41 -10.66 5.13
CA THR A 78 -0.71 -11.52 5.47
C THR A 78 -1.72 -11.46 4.34
N ASP A 79 -2.51 -12.51 4.20
CA ASP A 79 -3.60 -12.52 3.24
C ASP A 79 -4.91 -12.13 3.87
N ASP A 80 -4.89 -11.85 5.16
CA ASP A 80 -6.09 -11.44 5.88
C ASP A 80 -6.19 -9.92 5.87
N PRO A 81 -7.19 -9.36 5.20
CA PRO A 81 -7.30 -7.90 5.10
C PRO A 81 -7.87 -7.23 6.34
N THR A 82 -8.33 -8.01 7.30
CA THR A 82 -9.00 -7.44 8.46
C THR A 82 -8.12 -6.41 9.15
N PRO A 83 -8.60 -5.20 9.34
CA PRO A 83 -7.77 -4.19 10.00
C PRO A 83 -7.61 -4.50 11.47
N TYR A 84 -6.52 -4.06 12.04
CA TYR A 84 -6.32 -4.22 13.46
C TYR A 84 -7.31 -3.33 14.19
N PRO A 85 -7.75 -3.73 15.37
CA PRO A 85 -8.65 -2.89 16.15
C PRO A 85 -7.96 -1.61 16.50
N LYS A 86 -8.70 -0.52 16.48
CA LYS A 86 -8.11 0.74 16.83
C LYS A 86 -7.80 0.76 18.29
N LYS A 87 -6.67 1.36 18.64
CA LYS A 87 -6.29 1.46 20.00
C LYS A 87 -7.32 2.28 20.72
N LYS A 88 -7.83 1.76 21.82
CA LYS A 88 -8.79 2.47 22.57
C LYS A 88 -8.13 3.55 23.31
N ARG A 89 -8.78 4.67 23.38
CA ARG A 89 -8.26 5.75 24.11
C ARG A 89 -8.42 5.46 25.56
N ARG A 90 -7.42 5.56 26.32
CA ARG A 90 -7.53 5.30 27.69
C ARG A 90 -7.96 6.51 28.33
N ILE A 91 -8.85 6.50 29.11
CA ILE A 91 -9.34 7.69 29.68
C ILE A 91 -9.02 7.85 31.10
#